data_d0d2c31d659e0f2af46774bf72a45238
#
_entry.id   d0d2c31d659e0f2af46774bf72a45238
#
_cell.length_a   1.000
_cell.length_b   1.000
_cell.length_c   1.000
_cell.angle_alpha   90.00
_cell.angle_beta   90.00
_cell.angle_gamma   90.00
#
_symmetry.space_group_name_H-M   'P 1'
#
loop_
_entity.id
_entity.type
_entity.pdbx_description
1 polymer ?
#
loop_
_entity_poly.entity_id
_entity_poly.type
_entity_poly.pdbx_seq_one_letter_code
_entity_poly.pdbx_strand_id
1 'polypeptide(L)'
;MSTICIYHGPNCLDGFAAAWVFNRYAKQKEIDVEYVVGIYQSSPPDVTGKNVYLLDFSYKKDVLLEMASKANMIYVLDHHKTALEELYGLPENVNFVFDMDSSGAMIAWNYFFPDEKTPEIINHIQDRDLWKFELKDTKKIIAAVASYDLDFEVWDDLIERYDKSLLIIEGETLLRKQEKDIETLIRDMAFRKDIAGYDVPVINIPSMFASDV
;
A
#
# COMPACT_ATOMS: atom_id res chain seq x y z
N MET A 1 0.24 -2.77 26.86
CA MET A 1 -0.84 -2.09 26.10
C MET A 1 -0.99 -2.84 24.80
N SER A 2 -2.21 -3.11 24.36
CA SER A 2 -2.43 -3.79 23.07
C SER A 2 -2.22 -2.80 21.91
N THR A 3 -1.74 -3.31 20.79
CA THR A 3 -1.45 -2.52 19.59
C THR A 3 -2.23 -3.07 18.42
N ILE A 4 -2.75 -2.17 17.57
CA ILE A 4 -3.43 -2.52 16.33
C ILE A 4 -2.80 -1.75 15.17
N CYS A 5 -2.54 -2.44 14.09
CA CYS A 5 -2.10 -1.88 12.82
C CYS A 5 -3.21 -2.01 11.78
N ILE A 6 -3.66 -0.89 11.26
CA ILE A 6 -4.66 -0.83 10.20
C ILE A 6 -3.94 -0.31 8.95
N TYR A 7 -3.88 -1.09 7.88
CA TYR A 7 -3.12 -0.76 6.69
C TYR A 7 -3.99 -0.84 5.44
N HIS A 8 -3.64 -0.04 4.42
CA HIS A 8 -4.40 0.01 3.18
C HIS A 8 -4.46 -1.35 2.48
N GLY A 9 -5.65 -1.77 2.08
CA GLY A 9 -5.91 -3.02 1.36
C GLY A 9 -7.37 -3.16 0.92
N PRO A 10 -7.83 -4.35 0.58
CA PRO A 10 -7.03 -5.53 0.23
C PRO A 10 -6.27 -5.33 -1.10
N ASN A 11 -5.27 -6.11 -1.36
CA ASN A 11 -4.50 -6.12 -2.61
C ASN A 11 -3.68 -4.83 -2.90
N CYS A 12 -3.46 -3.97 -1.91
CA CYS A 12 -2.52 -2.85 -2.02
C CYS A 12 -1.11 -3.31 -1.64
N LEU A 13 -0.19 -3.26 -2.61
CA LEU A 13 1.19 -3.70 -2.38
C LEU A 13 1.92 -2.73 -1.44
N ASP A 14 1.69 -1.43 -1.59
CA ASP A 14 2.31 -0.39 -0.75
C ASP A 14 1.79 -0.47 0.69
N GLY A 15 0.46 -0.56 0.87
CA GLY A 15 -0.13 -0.72 2.20
C GLY A 15 0.31 -1.99 2.91
N PHE A 16 0.41 -3.13 2.20
CA PHE A 16 0.94 -4.34 2.80
C PHE A 16 2.43 -4.23 3.13
N ALA A 17 3.24 -3.61 2.26
CA ALA A 17 4.64 -3.36 2.52
C ALA A 17 4.84 -2.47 3.76
N ALA A 18 4.01 -1.43 3.95
CA ALA A 18 4.01 -0.60 5.14
C ALA A 18 3.69 -1.42 6.40
N ALA A 19 2.70 -2.33 6.32
CA ALA A 19 2.37 -3.25 7.41
C ALA A 19 3.51 -4.24 7.70
N TRP A 20 4.18 -4.77 6.65
CA TRP A 20 5.35 -5.62 6.80
C TRP A 20 6.51 -4.89 7.51
N VAL A 21 6.78 -3.64 7.14
CA VAL A 21 7.78 -2.80 7.83
C VAL A 21 7.46 -2.69 9.32
N PHE A 22 6.20 -2.41 9.66
CA PHE A 22 5.78 -2.33 11.05
C PHE A 22 5.86 -3.69 11.77
N ASN A 23 5.53 -4.78 11.10
CA ASN A 23 5.65 -6.14 11.65
C ASN A 23 7.11 -6.47 12.01
N ARG A 24 8.06 -6.11 11.13
CA ARG A 24 9.49 -6.24 11.41
C ARG A 24 9.90 -5.45 12.65
N TYR A 25 9.46 -4.20 12.76
CA TYR A 25 9.71 -3.36 13.94
C TYR A 25 9.08 -3.95 15.21
N ALA A 26 7.84 -4.39 15.12
CA ALA A 26 7.11 -4.98 16.24
C ALA A 26 7.78 -6.25 16.76
N LYS A 27 8.24 -7.14 15.86
CA LYS A 27 9.04 -8.33 16.20
C LYS A 27 10.32 -7.95 16.95
N GLN A 28 11.06 -6.94 16.48
CA GLN A 28 12.29 -6.47 17.15
C GLN A 28 12.03 -5.86 18.56
N LYS A 29 10.85 -5.27 18.76
CA LYS A 29 10.44 -4.64 20.03
C LYS A 29 9.59 -5.54 20.92
N GLU A 30 9.33 -6.78 20.50
CA GLU A 30 8.47 -7.74 21.19
C GLU A 30 7.06 -7.18 21.46
N ILE A 31 6.53 -6.43 20.50
CA ILE A 31 5.18 -5.85 20.54
C ILE A 31 4.21 -6.84 19.90
N ASP A 32 3.16 -7.22 20.65
CA ASP A 32 2.05 -8.00 20.11
C ASP A 32 1.09 -7.06 19.36
N VAL A 33 0.79 -7.37 18.09
CA VAL A 33 0.04 -6.51 17.17
C VAL A 33 -1.08 -7.28 16.50
N GLU A 34 -2.29 -6.72 16.57
CA GLU A 34 -3.42 -7.10 15.73
C GLU A 34 -3.32 -6.38 14.38
N TYR A 35 -3.33 -7.13 13.26
CA TYR A 35 -3.29 -6.54 11.91
C TYR A 35 -4.68 -6.58 11.27
N VAL A 36 -5.13 -5.44 10.75
CA VAL A 36 -6.44 -5.28 10.13
C VAL A 36 -6.30 -4.53 8.80
N VAL A 37 -6.96 -5.04 7.77
CA VAL A 37 -7.03 -4.36 6.48
C VAL A 37 -7.97 -3.16 6.57
N GLY A 38 -7.45 -1.97 6.28
CA GLY A 38 -8.21 -0.74 6.16
C GLY A 38 -8.90 -0.66 4.80
N ILE A 39 -10.21 -0.48 4.81
CA ILE A 39 -11.02 -0.32 3.60
C ILE A 39 -11.73 1.02 3.68
N TYR A 40 -11.57 1.87 2.66
CA TYR A 40 -12.25 3.16 2.60
C TYR A 40 -13.78 2.99 2.71
N GLN A 41 -14.40 3.90 3.47
CA GLN A 41 -15.85 3.90 3.77
C GLN A 41 -16.34 2.75 4.67
N SER A 42 -15.45 1.89 5.16
CA SER A 42 -15.78 0.90 6.19
C SER A 42 -15.57 1.48 7.59
N SER A 43 -16.33 0.97 8.56
CA SER A 43 -16.15 1.34 9.96
C SER A 43 -14.82 0.84 10.50
N PRO A 44 -14.14 1.61 11.38
CA PRO A 44 -12.92 1.15 12.03
C PRO A 44 -13.21 -0.02 12.98
N PRO A 45 -12.20 -0.87 13.24
CA PRO A 45 -12.29 -1.87 14.32
C PRO A 45 -12.33 -1.21 15.69
N ASP A 46 -12.57 -2.00 16.73
CA ASP A 46 -12.49 -1.50 18.10
C ASP A 46 -11.06 -1.15 18.49
N VAL A 47 -10.85 0.13 18.81
CA VAL A 47 -9.55 0.72 19.17
C VAL A 47 -9.46 1.10 20.64
N THR A 48 -10.44 0.69 21.47
CA THR A 48 -10.54 1.12 22.87
C THR A 48 -9.30 0.72 23.67
N GLY A 49 -8.59 1.72 24.20
CA GLY A 49 -7.36 1.57 24.99
C GLY A 49 -6.14 1.05 24.24
N LYS A 50 -6.20 0.96 22.89
CA LYS A 50 -5.10 0.47 22.06
C LYS A 50 -4.20 1.62 21.57
N ASN A 51 -2.95 1.28 21.25
CA ASN A 51 -2.12 2.08 20.36
C ASN A 51 -2.45 1.68 18.92
N VAL A 52 -2.79 2.66 18.09
CA VAL A 52 -3.29 2.47 16.71
C VAL A 52 -2.26 3.00 15.75
N TYR A 53 -1.88 2.18 14.75
CA TYR A 53 -1.08 2.60 13.62
C TYR A 53 -1.93 2.51 12.35
N LEU A 54 -2.10 3.63 11.65
CA LEU A 54 -2.72 3.71 10.33
C LEU A 54 -1.61 3.88 9.31
N LEU A 55 -1.43 2.89 8.44
CA LEU A 55 -0.30 2.83 7.51
C LEU A 55 -0.79 2.84 6.06
N ASP A 56 -0.28 3.79 5.26
CA ASP A 56 -0.75 4.01 3.89
C ASP A 56 -2.27 4.20 3.83
N PHE A 57 -2.85 4.65 4.91
CA PHE A 57 -4.30 4.71 5.11
C PHE A 57 -4.68 5.74 6.17
N SER A 58 -5.77 6.44 5.93
CA SER A 58 -6.39 7.31 6.93
C SER A 58 -7.91 7.25 6.85
N TYR A 59 -8.56 7.47 7.98
CA TYR A 59 -10.00 7.71 8.05
C TYR A 59 -10.32 9.20 7.91
N LYS A 60 -11.60 9.50 7.63
CA LYS A 60 -12.13 10.84 7.71
C LYS A 60 -12.00 11.43 9.11
N LYS A 61 -11.93 12.77 9.21
CA LYS A 61 -11.69 13.50 10.46
C LYS A 61 -12.68 13.15 11.56
N ASP A 62 -13.97 13.04 11.25
CA ASP A 62 -15.00 12.68 12.24
C ASP A 62 -14.77 11.28 12.81
N VAL A 63 -14.37 10.31 11.99
CA VAL A 63 -14.01 8.97 12.40
C VAL A 63 -12.74 8.98 13.25
N LEU A 64 -11.71 9.74 12.84
CA LEU A 64 -10.47 9.89 13.62
C LEU A 64 -10.72 10.52 14.98
N LEU A 65 -11.62 11.50 15.09
CA LEU A 65 -12.03 12.09 16.37
C LEU A 65 -12.73 11.08 17.27
N GLU A 66 -13.61 10.25 16.71
CA GLU A 66 -14.25 9.17 17.46
C GLU A 66 -13.22 8.12 17.92
N MET A 67 -12.32 7.69 17.05
CA MET A 67 -11.25 6.77 17.38
C MET A 67 -10.34 7.36 18.48
N ALA A 68 -9.95 8.62 18.37
CA ALA A 68 -9.09 9.31 19.34
C ALA A 68 -9.73 9.40 20.72
N SER A 69 -11.06 9.49 20.82
CA SER A 69 -11.76 9.46 22.09
C SER A 69 -11.70 8.13 22.85
N LYS A 70 -11.35 7.05 22.13
CA LYS A 70 -11.31 5.66 22.65
C LYS A 70 -9.90 5.10 22.72
N ALA A 71 -9.06 5.44 21.75
CA ALA A 71 -7.69 4.96 21.63
C ALA A 71 -6.76 5.61 22.67
N ASN A 72 -5.67 4.92 23.01
CA ASN A 72 -4.59 5.51 23.78
C ASN A 72 -3.81 6.52 22.93
N MET A 73 -3.24 6.07 21.83
CA MET A 73 -2.52 6.90 20.84
C MET A 73 -2.87 6.44 19.43
N ILE A 74 -2.90 7.37 18.48
CA ILE A 74 -3.05 7.09 17.04
C ILE A 74 -1.84 7.67 16.31
N TYR A 75 -1.24 6.86 15.45
CA TYR A 75 -0.15 7.25 14.55
C TYR A 75 -0.62 7.04 13.12
N VAL A 76 -0.64 8.10 12.32
CA VAL A 76 -1.04 8.07 10.91
C VAL A 76 0.22 8.28 10.08
N LEU A 77 0.59 7.31 9.26
CA LEU A 77 1.68 7.39 8.30
C LEU A 77 1.06 7.26 6.89
N ASP A 78 0.93 8.37 6.18
CA ASP A 78 0.17 8.40 4.93
C ASP A 78 0.73 9.43 3.95
N HIS A 79 0.43 9.27 2.66
CA HIS A 79 0.83 10.16 1.59
C HIS A 79 -0.34 10.64 0.70
N HIS A 80 -1.55 10.13 0.93
CA HIS A 80 -2.71 10.46 0.12
C HIS A 80 -3.16 11.91 0.35
N LYS A 81 -3.08 12.75 -0.67
CA LYS A 81 -3.43 14.17 -0.60
C LYS A 81 -4.79 14.45 0.04
N THR A 82 -5.77 13.58 -0.21
CA THR A 82 -7.13 13.70 0.34
C THR A 82 -7.18 13.46 1.84
N ALA A 83 -6.18 12.81 2.43
CA ALA A 83 -6.09 12.58 3.87
C ALA A 83 -5.51 13.80 4.61
N LEU A 84 -4.63 14.58 3.96
CA LEU A 84 -3.92 15.69 4.61
C LEU A 84 -4.86 16.70 5.28
N GLU A 85 -5.94 17.08 4.59
CA GLU A 85 -6.91 18.04 5.13
C GLU A 85 -7.66 17.50 6.36
N GLU A 86 -7.84 16.20 6.43
CA GLU A 86 -8.52 15.49 7.52
C GLU A 86 -7.66 15.41 8.80
N LEU A 87 -6.33 15.56 8.68
CA LEU A 87 -5.39 15.41 9.80
C LEU A 87 -5.20 16.68 10.64
N TYR A 88 -5.66 17.85 10.15
CA TYR A 88 -5.50 19.09 10.90
C TYR A 88 -6.56 19.27 12.01
N GLY A 89 -6.11 19.76 13.17
CA GLY A 89 -6.98 20.06 14.33
C GLY A 89 -7.52 18.79 15.01
N LEU A 90 -6.77 17.71 14.95
CA LEU A 90 -7.01 16.50 15.73
C LEU A 90 -6.48 16.64 17.16
N PRO A 91 -6.95 15.81 18.12
CA PRO A 91 -6.47 15.80 19.51
C PRO A 91 -4.98 15.45 19.61
N GLU A 92 -4.37 15.80 20.76
CA GLU A 92 -2.93 15.59 21.04
C GLU A 92 -2.50 14.12 21.02
N ASN A 93 -3.42 13.18 21.19
CA ASN A 93 -3.15 11.75 21.09
C ASN A 93 -3.20 11.21 19.65
N VAL A 94 -3.31 12.09 18.64
CA VAL A 94 -3.17 11.74 17.22
C VAL A 94 -1.92 12.39 16.65
N ASN A 95 -0.95 11.57 16.28
CA ASN A 95 0.27 11.99 15.61
C ASN A 95 0.22 11.58 14.15
N PHE A 96 0.80 12.36 13.25
CA PHE A 96 0.88 11.98 11.86
C PHE A 96 2.22 12.34 11.21
N VAL A 97 2.63 11.51 10.28
CA VAL A 97 3.71 11.77 9.33
C VAL A 97 3.10 11.72 7.94
N PHE A 98 3.29 12.79 7.17
CA PHE A 98 2.69 12.94 5.86
C PHE A 98 3.73 13.42 4.85
N ASP A 99 3.91 12.67 3.76
CA ASP A 99 4.85 13.01 2.70
C ASP A 99 4.32 12.52 1.35
N MET A 100 3.97 13.44 0.44
CA MET A 100 3.48 13.10 -0.91
C MET A 100 4.58 12.66 -1.88
N ASP A 101 5.85 12.84 -1.53
CA ASP A 101 6.99 12.45 -2.36
C ASP A 101 7.49 11.05 -2.03
N SER A 102 6.90 10.41 -1.01
CA SER A 102 7.20 9.06 -0.55
C SER A 102 5.95 8.18 -0.56
N SER A 103 6.11 6.88 -0.82
CA SER A 103 5.02 5.90 -0.66
C SER A 103 4.79 5.55 0.81
N GLY A 104 3.63 4.95 1.13
CA GLY A 104 3.31 4.54 2.49
C GLY A 104 4.35 3.59 3.10
N ALA A 105 4.86 2.64 2.31
CA ALA A 105 5.94 1.73 2.74
C ALA A 105 7.24 2.48 3.03
N MET A 106 7.60 3.47 2.22
CA MET A 106 8.80 4.27 2.42
C MET A 106 8.67 5.16 3.65
N ILE A 107 7.52 5.79 3.86
CA ILE A 107 7.24 6.56 5.08
C ILE A 107 7.37 5.66 6.31
N ALA A 108 6.78 4.47 6.27
CA ALA A 108 6.90 3.50 7.35
C ALA A 108 8.36 3.10 7.60
N TRP A 109 9.13 2.81 6.53
CA TRP A 109 10.54 2.47 6.68
C TRP A 109 11.34 3.59 7.34
N ASN A 110 11.23 4.81 6.83
CA ASN A 110 11.93 5.97 7.37
C ASN A 110 11.53 6.28 8.83
N TYR A 111 10.30 5.99 9.21
CA TYR A 111 9.79 6.21 10.56
C TYR A 111 10.31 5.16 11.56
N PHE A 112 10.29 3.88 11.19
CA PHE A 112 10.65 2.79 12.11
C PHE A 112 12.13 2.40 12.05
N PHE A 113 12.81 2.66 10.92
CA PHE A 113 14.20 2.27 10.66
C PHE A 113 15.02 3.42 10.04
N PRO A 114 15.05 4.62 10.68
CA PRO A 114 15.65 5.82 10.07
C PRO A 114 17.14 5.67 9.78
N ASP A 115 17.84 4.78 10.50
CA ASP A 115 19.28 4.57 10.38
C ASP A 115 19.65 3.32 9.56
N GLU A 116 18.64 2.57 9.06
CA GLU A 116 18.86 1.36 8.27
C GLU A 116 18.71 1.63 6.77
N LYS A 117 19.49 0.91 5.97
CA LYS A 117 19.35 0.97 4.51
C LYS A 117 18.00 0.37 4.08
N THR A 118 17.27 1.11 3.28
CA THR A 118 15.99 0.65 2.71
C THR A 118 16.19 -0.59 1.82
N PRO A 119 15.40 -1.65 2.00
CA PRO A 119 15.38 -2.81 1.11
C PRO A 119 15.05 -2.39 -0.33
N GLU A 120 15.73 -3.01 -1.32
CA GLU A 120 15.50 -2.66 -2.74
C GLU A 120 14.04 -2.83 -3.17
N ILE A 121 13.34 -3.81 -2.65
CA ILE A 121 11.91 -4.04 -2.94
C ILE A 121 11.07 -2.82 -2.56
N ILE A 122 11.30 -2.21 -1.40
CA ILE A 122 10.58 -0.99 -0.98
C ILE A 122 10.86 0.18 -1.92
N ASN A 123 12.09 0.33 -2.40
CA ASN A 123 12.40 1.36 -3.40
C ASN A 123 11.62 1.14 -4.70
N HIS A 124 11.50 -0.10 -5.17
CA HIS A 124 10.72 -0.43 -6.37
C HIS A 124 9.21 -0.27 -6.15
N ILE A 125 8.71 -0.59 -4.93
CA ILE A 125 7.30 -0.33 -4.57
C ILE A 125 7.02 1.18 -4.66
N GLN A 126 7.86 2.01 -4.05
CA GLN A 126 7.72 3.47 -4.13
C GLN A 126 7.77 3.99 -5.57
N ASP A 127 8.74 3.53 -6.36
CA ASP A 127 8.89 3.94 -7.75
C ASP A 127 7.65 3.63 -8.60
N ARG A 128 7.00 2.49 -8.33
CA ARG A 128 5.73 2.08 -8.94
C ARG A 128 4.55 2.87 -8.38
N ASP A 129 4.45 3.01 -7.06
CA ASP A 129 3.31 3.63 -6.39
C ASP A 129 3.17 5.10 -6.76
N LEU A 130 4.29 5.84 -6.77
CA LEU A 130 4.37 7.23 -7.22
C LEU A 130 4.37 7.39 -8.74
N TRP A 131 4.23 6.29 -9.49
CA TRP A 131 4.19 6.26 -10.96
C TRP A 131 5.41 6.88 -11.63
N LYS A 132 6.59 6.84 -10.99
CA LYS A 132 7.84 7.44 -11.50
C LYS A 132 8.53 6.55 -12.52
N PHE A 133 8.68 5.27 -12.24
CA PHE A 133 9.40 4.29 -13.07
C PHE A 133 10.81 4.73 -13.45
N GLU A 134 11.50 5.39 -12.54
CA GLU A 134 12.87 5.86 -12.72
C GLU A 134 13.91 4.78 -12.45
N LEU A 135 13.56 3.80 -11.61
CA LEU A 135 14.43 2.67 -11.32
C LEU A 135 14.35 1.61 -12.43
N LYS A 136 15.53 1.11 -12.82
CA LYS A 136 15.59 0.06 -13.82
C LYS A 136 14.86 -1.20 -13.36
N ASP A 137 14.07 -1.77 -14.26
CA ASP A 137 13.35 -3.04 -14.10
C ASP A 137 12.20 -3.00 -13.05
N THR A 138 11.78 -1.84 -12.55
CA THR A 138 10.69 -1.72 -11.56
C THR A 138 9.44 -2.50 -11.98
N LYS A 139 8.95 -2.35 -13.22
CA LYS A 139 7.76 -3.06 -13.69
C LYS A 139 7.90 -4.57 -13.54
N LYS A 140 9.06 -5.12 -13.89
CA LYS A 140 9.31 -6.56 -13.78
C LYS A 140 9.38 -7.01 -12.33
N ILE A 141 10.16 -6.31 -11.51
CA ILE A 141 10.32 -6.64 -10.09
C ILE A 141 8.97 -6.58 -9.38
N ILE A 142 8.17 -5.53 -9.62
CA ILE A 142 6.86 -5.39 -9.01
C ILE A 142 5.87 -6.44 -9.51
N ALA A 143 5.90 -6.81 -10.79
CA ALA A 143 5.07 -7.90 -11.30
C ALA A 143 5.41 -9.25 -10.63
N ALA A 144 6.69 -9.52 -10.38
CA ALA A 144 7.10 -10.70 -9.62
C ALA A 144 6.65 -10.60 -8.16
N VAL A 145 6.96 -9.51 -7.45
CA VAL A 145 6.60 -9.31 -6.04
C VAL A 145 5.08 -9.40 -5.82
N ALA A 146 4.29 -8.82 -6.71
CA ALA A 146 2.82 -8.86 -6.64
C ALA A 146 2.23 -10.25 -6.92
N SER A 147 3.01 -11.21 -7.40
CA SER A 147 2.58 -12.59 -7.60
C SER A 147 2.72 -13.46 -6.35
N TYR A 148 3.42 -12.99 -5.33
CA TYR A 148 3.53 -13.65 -4.05
C TYR A 148 2.36 -13.27 -3.12
N ASP A 149 2.02 -14.17 -2.21
CA ASP A 149 0.99 -13.89 -1.22
C ASP A 149 1.38 -12.72 -0.32
N LEU A 150 0.40 -11.90 0.04
CA LEU A 150 0.56 -10.81 1.01
C LEU A 150 0.57 -11.41 2.43
N ASP A 151 1.63 -12.13 2.73
CA ASP A 151 1.91 -12.80 3.99
C ASP A 151 3.27 -12.36 4.53
N PHE A 152 3.37 -12.14 5.85
CA PHE A 152 4.58 -11.60 6.47
C PHE A 152 5.78 -12.55 6.40
N GLU A 153 5.56 -13.87 6.52
CA GLU A 153 6.64 -14.85 6.47
C GLU A 153 7.16 -15.00 5.03
N VAL A 154 6.25 -15.00 4.06
CA VAL A 154 6.59 -15.01 2.63
C VAL A 154 7.43 -13.78 2.29
N TRP A 155 7.08 -12.60 2.81
CA TRP A 155 7.81 -11.37 2.57
C TRP A 155 9.14 -11.28 3.33
N ASP A 156 9.22 -11.83 4.54
CA ASP A 156 10.50 -11.97 5.25
C ASP A 156 11.49 -12.78 4.38
N ASP A 157 11.07 -13.94 3.87
CA ASP A 157 11.88 -14.76 2.96
C ASP A 157 12.23 -14.04 1.65
N LEU A 158 11.28 -13.37 1.04
CA LEU A 158 11.47 -12.64 -0.23
C LEU A 158 12.50 -11.52 -0.10
N ILE A 159 12.51 -10.81 1.02
CA ILE A 159 13.43 -9.70 1.25
C ILE A 159 14.79 -10.19 1.74
N GLU A 160 14.85 -11.20 2.60
CA GLU A 160 16.11 -11.78 3.09
C GLU A 160 16.88 -12.51 1.99
N ARG A 161 16.16 -13.20 1.09
CA ARG A 161 16.74 -13.97 -0.02
C ARG A 161 16.68 -13.22 -1.34
N TYR A 162 16.58 -11.89 -1.28
CA TYR A 162 16.41 -11.04 -2.44
C TYR A 162 17.40 -11.38 -3.56
N ASP A 163 16.88 -11.91 -4.67
CA ASP A 163 17.60 -12.10 -5.93
C ASP A 163 16.95 -11.27 -7.03
N LYS A 164 17.55 -10.14 -7.30
CA LYS A 164 17.07 -9.21 -8.34
C LYS A 164 16.95 -9.85 -9.70
N SER A 165 17.90 -10.73 -10.04
CA SER A 165 17.94 -11.38 -11.37
C SER A 165 16.79 -12.36 -11.52
N LEU A 166 16.48 -13.10 -10.47
CA LEU A 166 15.35 -14.03 -10.44
C LEU A 166 14.01 -13.27 -10.56
N LEU A 167 13.81 -12.23 -9.77
CA LEU A 167 12.59 -11.42 -9.83
C LEU A 167 12.40 -10.75 -11.20
N ILE A 168 13.47 -10.32 -11.87
CA ILE A 168 13.39 -9.79 -13.24
C ILE A 168 12.91 -10.86 -14.21
N ILE A 169 13.43 -12.08 -14.14
CA ILE A 169 13.05 -13.18 -15.04
C ILE A 169 11.58 -13.59 -14.81
N GLU A 170 11.20 -13.74 -13.57
CA GLU A 170 9.80 -14.06 -13.18
C GLU A 170 8.84 -12.97 -13.66
N GLY A 171 9.13 -11.71 -13.32
CA GLY A 171 8.30 -10.58 -13.69
C GLY A 171 8.21 -10.35 -15.21
N GLU A 172 9.27 -10.57 -15.97
CA GLU A 172 9.22 -10.50 -17.43
C GLU A 172 8.27 -11.55 -18.01
N THR A 173 8.25 -12.73 -17.42
CA THR A 173 7.34 -13.80 -17.83
C THR A 173 5.89 -13.46 -17.51
N LEU A 174 5.64 -12.93 -16.32
CA LEU A 174 4.31 -12.48 -15.86
C LEU A 174 3.79 -11.32 -16.72
N LEU A 175 4.59 -10.30 -16.94
CA LEU A 175 4.21 -9.14 -17.77
C LEU A 175 3.88 -9.55 -19.21
N ARG A 176 4.69 -10.41 -19.81
CA ARG A 176 4.43 -10.92 -21.18
C ARG A 176 3.07 -11.64 -21.26
N LYS A 177 2.69 -12.38 -20.20
CA LYS A 177 1.39 -13.05 -20.14
C LYS A 177 0.27 -12.01 -19.97
N GLN A 178 0.43 -11.06 -19.07
CA GLN A 178 -0.52 -10.00 -18.79
C GLN A 178 -0.80 -9.13 -20.01
N GLU A 179 0.25 -8.70 -20.74
CA GLU A 179 0.11 -7.94 -21.99
C GLU A 179 -0.74 -8.68 -23.02
N LYS A 180 -0.48 -9.97 -23.20
CA LYS A 180 -1.27 -10.81 -24.11
C LYS A 180 -2.73 -10.94 -23.68
N ASP A 181 -3.00 -11.02 -22.38
CA ASP A 181 -4.36 -11.08 -21.85
C ASP A 181 -5.09 -9.76 -22.07
N ILE A 182 -4.43 -8.63 -21.80
CA ILE A 182 -4.95 -7.29 -22.02
C ILE A 182 -5.28 -7.05 -23.49
N GLU A 183 -4.37 -7.40 -24.42
CA GLU A 183 -4.61 -7.32 -25.86
C GLU A 183 -5.87 -8.12 -26.26
N THR A 184 -6.03 -9.30 -25.69
CA THR A 184 -7.19 -10.16 -25.95
C THR A 184 -8.48 -9.52 -25.40
N LEU A 185 -8.45 -9.02 -24.16
CA LEU A 185 -9.61 -8.36 -23.54
C LEU A 185 -10.02 -7.10 -24.33
N ILE A 186 -9.06 -6.27 -24.73
CA ILE A 186 -9.32 -5.07 -25.53
C ILE A 186 -9.97 -5.45 -26.87
N ARG A 187 -9.38 -6.42 -27.60
CA ARG A 187 -9.88 -6.85 -28.88
C ARG A 187 -11.30 -7.42 -28.81
N ASP A 188 -11.59 -8.21 -27.79
CA ASP A 188 -12.85 -8.99 -27.71
C ASP A 188 -13.97 -8.25 -26.96
N MET A 189 -13.64 -7.29 -26.09
CA MET A 189 -14.61 -6.64 -25.20
C MET A 189 -14.70 -5.13 -25.34
N ALA A 190 -13.69 -4.46 -25.94
CA ALA A 190 -13.76 -3.02 -26.10
C ALA A 190 -14.79 -2.61 -27.17
N PHE A 191 -15.53 -1.56 -26.90
CA PHE A 191 -16.49 -0.95 -27.84
C PHE A 191 -16.38 0.57 -27.74
N ARG A 192 -16.95 1.26 -28.72
CA ARG A 192 -16.98 2.72 -28.70
C ARG A 192 -18.34 3.22 -28.23
N LYS A 193 -18.33 4.30 -27.47
CA LYS A 193 -19.54 4.93 -26.92
C LYS A 193 -19.39 6.45 -26.93
N ASP A 194 -20.47 7.16 -27.29
CA ASP A 194 -20.54 8.60 -27.06
C ASP A 194 -20.76 8.87 -25.58
N ILE A 195 -19.87 9.67 -24.98
CA ILE A 195 -19.98 10.17 -23.62
C ILE A 195 -19.77 11.68 -23.66
N ALA A 196 -20.83 12.43 -23.35
CA ALA A 196 -20.83 13.92 -23.37
C ALA A 196 -20.38 14.54 -24.71
N GLY A 197 -20.72 13.88 -25.85
CA GLY A 197 -20.35 14.35 -27.19
C GLY A 197 -18.97 13.90 -27.68
N TYR A 198 -18.29 13.07 -26.91
CA TYR A 198 -16.99 12.48 -27.31
C TYR A 198 -17.14 10.99 -27.59
N ASP A 199 -16.67 10.57 -28.76
CA ASP A 199 -16.57 9.14 -29.10
C ASP A 199 -15.34 8.53 -28.41
N VAL A 200 -15.55 7.76 -27.33
CA VAL A 200 -14.48 7.20 -26.49
C VAL A 200 -14.50 5.67 -26.49
N PRO A 201 -13.33 5.01 -26.43
CA PRO A 201 -13.27 3.58 -26.19
C PRO A 201 -13.70 3.28 -24.75
N VAL A 202 -14.48 2.23 -24.58
CA VAL A 202 -15.00 1.77 -23.29
C VAL A 202 -14.80 0.26 -23.19
N ILE A 203 -14.34 -0.18 -22.03
CA ILE A 203 -14.22 -1.60 -21.69
C ILE A 203 -14.67 -1.83 -20.25
N ASN A 204 -15.34 -2.95 -20.00
CA ASN A 204 -15.67 -3.40 -18.63
C ASN A 204 -14.80 -4.60 -18.29
N ILE A 205 -13.83 -4.38 -17.42
CA ILE A 205 -12.84 -5.38 -17.01
C ILE A 205 -12.67 -5.40 -15.49
N PRO A 206 -12.12 -6.48 -14.91
CA PRO A 206 -11.71 -6.50 -13.50
C PRO A 206 -10.75 -5.36 -13.17
N SER A 207 -10.91 -4.75 -11.99
CA SER A 207 -10.11 -3.60 -11.55
C SER A 207 -8.60 -3.85 -11.53
N MET A 208 -8.18 -5.11 -11.39
CA MET A 208 -6.76 -5.51 -11.43
C MET A 208 -6.05 -5.17 -12.75
N PHE A 209 -6.79 -4.93 -13.83
CA PHE A 209 -6.25 -4.52 -15.14
C PHE A 209 -6.45 -3.04 -15.44
N ALA A 210 -7.13 -2.28 -14.57
CA ALA A 210 -7.58 -0.92 -14.88
C ALA A 210 -6.43 0.07 -15.13
N SER A 211 -5.25 -0.17 -14.55
CA SER A 211 -4.08 0.69 -14.73
C SER A 211 -3.25 0.33 -15.98
N ASP A 212 -3.54 -0.79 -16.64
CA ASP A 212 -2.70 -1.36 -17.69
C ASP A 212 -3.36 -1.37 -19.08
N VAL A 213 -4.64 -0.89 -19.16
CA VAL A 213 -5.48 -0.87 -20.38
C VAL A 213 -5.56 0.50 -21.02
#